data_7801819b9fb73430a384ea4c9f0969f5
#
_entry.id   7801819b9fb73430a384ea4c9f0969f5
#
_cell.length_a   1.000
_cell.length_b   1.000
_cell.length_c   1.000
_cell.angle_alpha   90.00
_cell.angle_beta   90.00
_cell.angle_gamma   90.00
#
_symmetry.space_group_name_H-M   'P 1'
#
loop_
_entity.id
_entity.type
_entity.pdbx_description
1 polymer ?
#
loop_
_entity_poly.entity_id
_entity_poly.type
_entity_poly.pdbx_seq_one_letter_code
_entity_poly.pdbx_strand_id
1 'polypeptide(L)'
;QTNRKKYTNIIYLYYTGDLRKDIANLTFADDSVEMNEEVRFQNHYKVMQRLHTDTLLILDNFNVLPKDEPFLKELMKNDMQLLITSRCKLKNYDSIEIKELDKEKELTELFYKHCPSAKRDLDSVSAIIEEVNCHTLTVCMAALTLEASGMEPEELLQELRSCGIGQNMEEIEVF
;
A
#
# COMPACT_ATOMS: atom_id res chain seq x y z
N GLN A 1 0.80 3.76 15.10
CA GLN A 1 1.49 4.53 16.17
C GLN A 1 1.98 3.65 17.34
N THR A 2 1.40 2.48 17.56
CA THR A 2 1.66 1.63 18.75
C THR A 2 3.04 0.95 18.74
N ASN A 3 3.63 0.71 17.57
CA ASN A 3 4.91 -0.01 17.42
C ASN A 3 6.15 0.91 17.26
N ARG A 4 5.96 2.23 17.26
CA ARG A 4 7.06 3.20 17.06
C ARG A 4 8.14 3.13 18.15
N LYS A 5 7.79 2.59 19.32
CA LYS A 5 8.74 2.39 20.44
C LYS A 5 9.56 1.10 20.33
N LYS A 6 9.19 0.20 19.40
CA LYS A 6 9.85 -1.09 19.23
C LYS A 6 11.11 -0.99 18.38
N TYR A 7 11.15 -0.02 17.46
CA TYR A 7 12.22 0.13 16.49
C TYR A 7 12.95 1.45 16.72
N THR A 8 14.27 1.39 16.81
CA THR A 8 15.15 2.56 16.87
C THR A 8 15.28 3.21 15.50
N ASN A 9 15.31 2.38 14.44
CA ASN A 9 15.40 2.83 13.06
C ASN A 9 14.28 2.20 12.23
N ILE A 10 13.74 2.99 11.28
CA ILE A 10 12.82 2.51 10.25
C ILE A 10 13.37 2.98 8.90
N ILE A 11 13.64 2.03 8.02
CA ILE A 11 14.06 2.30 6.65
C ILE A 11 12.89 1.94 5.74
N TYR A 12 12.48 2.85 4.89
CA TYR A 12 11.47 2.60 3.86
C TYR A 12 12.15 2.57 2.50
N LEU A 13 11.96 1.48 1.76
CA LEU A 13 12.50 1.25 0.43
C LEU A 13 11.35 0.88 -0.50
N TYR A 14 11.10 1.72 -1.49
CA TYR A 14 10.15 1.42 -2.56
C TYR A 14 10.89 0.70 -3.69
N TYR A 15 10.45 -0.50 -4.05
CA TYR A 15 11.07 -1.31 -5.08
C TYR A 15 10.72 -0.79 -6.48
N THR A 16 11.75 -0.44 -7.27
CA THR A 16 11.59 0.06 -8.65
C THR A 16 12.10 -0.91 -9.72
N GLY A 17 12.55 -2.11 -9.31
CA GLY A 17 13.06 -3.16 -10.22
C GLY A 17 14.53 -3.54 -10.00
N ASP A 18 15.26 -2.82 -9.14
CA ASP A 18 16.65 -3.10 -8.78
C ASP A 18 16.94 -2.63 -7.34
N LEU A 19 17.07 -3.58 -6.41
CA LEU A 19 17.32 -3.28 -5.00
C LEU A 19 18.62 -2.52 -4.75
N ARG A 20 19.66 -2.75 -5.53
CA ARG A 20 20.95 -2.04 -5.37
C ARG A 20 20.78 -0.57 -5.70
N LYS A 21 20.09 -0.28 -6.78
CA LYS A 21 19.77 1.08 -7.21
C LYS A 21 18.83 1.77 -6.21
N ASP A 22 17.82 1.06 -5.72
CA ASP A 22 16.87 1.60 -4.75
C ASP A 22 17.59 1.95 -3.42
N ILE A 23 18.54 1.10 -2.97
CA ILE A 23 19.38 1.39 -1.80
C ILE A 23 20.32 2.58 -2.06
N ALA A 24 20.89 2.70 -3.27
CA ALA A 24 21.73 3.85 -3.63
C ALA A 24 20.94 5.17 -3.63
N ASN A 25 19.62 5.11 -3.88
CA ASN A 25 18.73 6.27 -3.90
C ASN A 25 18.18 6.67 -2.52
N LEU A 26 18.47 5.90 -1.47
CA LEU A 26 18.20 6.35 -0.10
C LEU A 26 19.01 7.62 0.19
N THR A 27 18.56 8.38 1.16
CA THR A 27 19.28 9.59 1.61
C THR A 27 19.89 9.35 2.98
N PHE A 28 21.20 9.47 3.07
CA PHE A 28 21.96 9.39 4.31
C PHE A 28 22.65 10.73 4.60
N ALA A 29 22.93 10.99 5.88
CA ALA A 29 23.51 12.27 6.31
C ALA A 29 24.89 12.56 5.70
N ASP A 30 25.64 11.52 5.35
CA ASP A 30 27.00 11.62 4.82
C ASP A 30 27.04 11.61 3.28
N ASP A 31 25.88 11.68 2.61
CA ASP A 31 25.83 11.71 1.16
C ASP A 31 26.37 13.05 0.63
N SER A 32 27.25 12.98 -0.37
CA SER A 32 27.68 14.14 -1.13
C SER A 32 27.13 14.09 -2.56
N VAL A 33 26.93 15.28 -3.14
CA VAL A 33 26.39 15.43 -4.50
C VAL A 33 27.30 14.80 -5.57
N GLU A 34 28.59 14.64 -5.28
CA GLU A 34 29.59 14.12 -6.21
C GLU A 34 29.69 12.57 -6.23
N MET A 35 29.00 11.87 -5.29
CA MET A 35 29.02 10.41 -5.23
C MET A 35 28.25 9.80 -6.40
N ASN A 36 28.90 8.91 -7.15
CA ASN A 36 28.19 8.10 -8.14
C ASN A 36 27.31 7.02 -7.45
N GLU A 37 26.42 6.42 -8.22
CA GLU A 37 25.43 5.43 -7.73
C GLU A 37 26.10 4.24 -7.02
N GLU A 38 27.18 3.68 -7.58
CA GLU A 38 27.86 2.51 -6.99
C GLU A 38 28.53 2.87 -5.63
N VAL A 39 29.14 4.04 -5.53
CA VAL A 39 29.74 4.51 -4.25
C VAL A 39 28.65 4.74 -3.21
N ARG A 40 27.53 5.36 -3.58
CA ARG A 40 26.38 5.53 -2.68
C ARG A 40 25.85 4.18 -2.21
N PHE A 41 25.61 3.25 -3.16
CA PHE A 41 25.17 1.90 -2.80
C PHE A 41 26.11 1.25 -1.77
N GLN A 42 27.42 1.25 -2.01
CA GLN A 42 28.40 0.63 -1.11
C GLN A 42 28.39 1.28 0.29
N ASN A 43 28.30 2.59 0.35
CA ASN A 43 28.25 3.32 1.63
C ASN A 43 26.95 3.01 2.39
N HIS A 44 25.80 3.12 1.72
CA HIS A 44 24.48 2.87 2.32
C HIS A 44 24.38 1.42 2.80
N TYR A 45 24.79 0.47 1.97
CA TYR A 45 24.74 -0.95 2.33
C TYR A 45 25.66 -1.29 3.51
N LYS A 46 26.84 -0.69 3.59
CA LYS A 46 27.72 -0.81 4.78
C LYS A 46 27.05 -0.29 6.06
N VAL A 47 26.30 0.79 5.97
CA VAL A 47 25.53 1.30 7.12
C VAL A 47 24.44 0.28 7.48
N MET A 48 23.68 -0.20 6.49
CA MET A 48 22.61 -1.17 6.71
C MET A 48 23.14 -2.48 7.34
N GLN A 49 24.31 -2.96 6.96
CA GLN A 49 24.94 -4.15 7.54
C GLN A 49 25.30 -4.03 9.03
N ARG A 50 25.37 -2.81 9.56
CA ARG A 50 25.64 -2.53 10.99
C ARG A 50 24.39 -2.37 11.82
N LEU A 51 23.21 -2.39 11.17
CA LEU A 51 21.92 -2.29 11.84
C LEU A 51 21.47 -3.68 12.32
N HIS A 52 20.75 -3.71 13.44
CA HIS A 52 20.37 -4.93 14.12
C HIS A 52 18.83 -5.07 14.22
N THR A 53 18.39 -6.00 15.07
CA THR A 53 16.98 -6.39 15.24
C THR A 53 16.04 -5.28 15.72
N ASP A 54 16.57 -4.15 16.19
CA ASP A 54 15.85 -2.93 16.54
C ASP A 54 15.58 -2.02 15.31
N THR A 55 15.97 -2.47 14.13
CA THR A 55 15.71 -1.79 12.85
C THR A 55 14.65 -2.54 12.06
N LEU A 56 13.66 -1.81 11.55
CA LEU A 56 12.66 -2.31 10.59
C LEU A 56 12.99 -1.79 9.20
N LEU A 57 13.25 -2.68 8.27
CA LEU A 57 13.31 -2.39 6.84
C LEU A 57 11.96 -2.73 6.21
N ILE A 58 11.29 -1.74 5.64
CA ILE A 58 10.06 -1.91 4.87
C ILE A 58 10.43 -1.89 3.39
N LEU A 59 10.27 -3.03 2.73
CA LEU A 59 10.42 -3.17 1.29
C LEU A 59 9.03 -3.17 0.65
N ASP A 60 8.66 -2.05 0.07
CA ASP A 60 7.33 -1.83 -0.49
C ASP A 60 7.30 -2.10 -1.99
N ASN A 61 6.16 -2.60 -2.50
CA ASN A 61 5.91 -2.89 -3.91
C ASN A 61 6.85 -3.97 -4.52
N PHE A 62 7.29 -4.95 -3.73
CA PHE A 62 8.15 -6.03 -4.22
C PHE A 62 7.32 -7.09 -4.97
N ASN A 63 6.99 -6.79 -6.24
CA ASN A 63 6.09 -7.59 -7.08
C ASN A 63 6.82 -8.53 -8.05
N VAL A 64 8.01 -9.02 -7.68
CA VAL A 64 8.80 -9.99 -8.44
C VAL A 64 9.09 -11.23 -7.60
N LEU A 65 9.47 -12.32 -8.26
CA LEU A 65 9.90 -13.50 -7.51
C LEU A 65 11.33 -13.32 -6.96
N PRO A 66 11.65 -13.88 -5.78
CA PRO A 66 13.00 -13.75 -5.20
C PRO A 66 14.15 -14.29 -6.07
N LYS A 67 13.85 -15.13 -7.05
CA LYS A 67 14.83 -15.61 -8.04
C LYS A 67 15.22 -14.52 -9.06
N ASP A 68 14.31 -13.57 -9.30
CA ASP A 68 14.48 -12.50 -10.29
C ASP A 68 15.17 -11.27 -9.66
N GLU A 69 15.29 -11.24 -8.31
CA GLU A 69 16.03 -10.23 -7.55
C GLU A 69 17.02 -10.92 -6.60
N PRO A 70 18.21 -11.34 -7.10
CA PRO A 70 19.17 -12.11 -6.31
C PRO A 70 19.70 -11.36 -5.08
N PHE A 71 19.74 -10.02 -5.13
CA PHE A 71 20.24 -9.21 -4.04
C PHE A 71 19.34 -9.25 -2.79
N LEU A 72 18.07 -9.62 -2.93
CA LEU A 72 17.18 -9.85 -1.79
C LEU A 72 17.79 -10.86 -0.80
N LYS A 73 18.44 -11.93 -1.29
CA LYS A 73 19.09 -12.93 -0.43
C LYS A 73 20.25 -12.36 0.39
N GLU A 74 21.00 -11.42 -0.20
CA GLU A 74 22.08 -10.74 0.50
C GLU A 74 21.52 -9.77 1.55
N LEU A 75 20.47 -9.04 1.19
CA LEU A 75 19.78 -8.11 2.10
C LEU A 75 19.21 -8.83 3.32
N MET A 76 18.69 -10.05 3.14
CA MET A 76 18.14 -10.90 4.21
C MET A 76 19.19 -11.50 5.16
N LYS A 77 20.48 -11.45 4.83
CA LYS A 77 21.54 -11.89 5.76
C LYS A 77 21.80 -10.88 6.87
N ASN A 78 21.27 -9.66 6.74
CA ASN A 78 21.38 -8.65 7.78
C ASN A 78 20.42 -8.97 8.94
N ASP A 79 20.78 -8.57 10.15
CA ASP A 79 20.00 -8.85 11.36
C ASP A 79 18.75 -7.97 11.52
N MET A 80 18.42 -7.15 10.52
CA MET A 80 17.24 -6.27 10.54
C MET A 80 15.96 -7.08 10.41
N GLN A 81 14.86 -6.55 10.98
CA GLN A 81 13.53 -7.07 10.70
C GLN A 81 13.06 -6.56 9.33
N LEU A 82 12.62 -7.48 8.47
CA LEU A 82 12.18 -7.17 7.11
C LEU A 82 10.66 -7.34 7.00
N LEU A 83 9.98 -6.30 6.52
CA LEU A 83 8.57 -6.31 6.13
C LEU A 83 8.49 -6.07 4.63
N ILE A 84 7.92 -7.02 3.91
CA ILE A 84 7.74 -6.92 2.44
C ILE A 84 6.26 -6.76 2.14
N THR A 85 5.89 -5.76 1.31
CA THR A 85 4.58 -5.74 0.67
C THR A 85 4.70 -6.26 -0.76
N SER A 86 3.80 -7.15 -1.15
CA SER A 86 3.85 -7.77 -2.47
C SER A 86 2.47 -8.25 -2.91
N ARG A 87 2.20 -8.17 -4.20
CA ARG A 87 1.08 -8.86 -4.85
C ARG A 87 1.40 -10.31 -5.20
N CYS A 88 2.69 -10.67 -5.16
CA CYS A 88 3.14 -12.04 -5.40
C CYS A 88 3.21 -12.84 -4.10
N LYS A 89 2.75 -14.09 -4.11
CA LYS A 89 2.92 -14.99 -2.97
C LYS A 89 4.38 -15.42 -2.86
N LEU A 90 5.07 -14.94 -1.84
CA LEU A 90 6.46 -15.30 -1.54
C LEU A 90 6.48 -16.60 -0.75
N LYS A 91 7.00 -17.68 -1.38
CA LYS A 91 7.14 -18.98 -0.70
C LYS A 91 8.27 -18.91 0.34
N ASN A 92 8.11 -19.64 1.47
CA ASN A 92 9.07 -19.73 2.59
C ASN A 92 9.22 -18.43 3.42
N TYR A 93 8.23 -17.57 3.38
CA TYR A 93 8.13 -16.39 4.25
C TYR A 93 6.84 -16.47 5.05
N ASP A 94 6.87 -15.99 6.30
CA ASP A 94 5.66 -15.74 7.05
C ASP A 94 4.86 -14.65 6.33
N SER A 95 3.65 -14.97 5.94
CA SER A 95 2.84 -14.04 5.15
C SER A 95 1.47 -13.80 5.80
N ILE A 96 1.06 -12.55 5.77
CA ILE A 96 -0.30 -12.13 6.11
C ILE A 96 -0.97 -11.74 4.80
N GLU A 97 -1.97 -12.50 4.40
CA GLU A 97 -2.78 -12.16 3.24
C GLU A 97 -3.78 -11.07 3.63
N ILE A 98 -3.69 -9.93 2.94
CA ILE A 98 -4.69 -8.87 3.06
C ILE A 98 -5.81 -9.21 2.08
N LYS A 99 -6.95 -9.57 2.63
CA LYS A 99 -8.16 -9.86 1.86
C LYS A 99 -8.95 -8.60 1.60
N GLU A 100 -9.84 -8.67 0.60
CA GLU A 100 -10.86 -7.66 0.38
C GLU A 100 -11.75 -7.53 1.62
N LEU A 101 -12.24 -6.32 1.84
CA LEU A 101 -13.17 -6.05 2.93
C LEU A 101 -14.54 -6.69 2.62
N ASP A 102 -15.17 -7.24 3.64
CA ASP A 102 -16.55 -7.74 3.54
C ASP A 102 -17.52 -6.61 3.19
N LYS A 103 -18.35 -6.85 2.17
CA LYS A 103 -19.28 -5.84 1.64
C LYS A 103 -20.33 -5.41 2.68
N GLU A 104 -21.00 -6.38 3.31
CA GLU A 104 -22.17 -6.10 4.14
C GLU A 104 -21.79 -5.42 5.46
N LYS A 105 -20.60 -5.69 5.96
CA LYS A 105 -20.15 -5.20 7.25
C LYS A 105 -19.04 -4.17 7.12
N GLU A 106 -17.88 -4.58 6.59
CA GLU A 106 -16.66 -3.76 6.67
C GLU A 106 -16.70 -2.58 5.71
N LEU A 107 -17.16 -2.76 4.47
CA LEU A 107 -17.30 -1.66 3.51
C LEU A 107 -18.42 -0.70 3.91
N THR A 108 -19.52 -1.21 4.44
CA THR A 108 -20.61 -0.40 4.97
C THR A 108 -20.16 0.42 6.18
N GLU A 109 -19.42 -0.20 7.13
CA GLU A 109 -18.84 0.52 8.26
C GLU A 109 -17.83 1.59 7.81
N LEU A 110 -17.00 1.28 6.80
CA LEU A 110 -16.07 2.23 6.19
C LEU A 110 -16.81 3.42 5.58
N PHE A 111 -17.88 3.16 4.82
CA PHE A 111 -18.72 4.22 4.22
C PHE A 111 -19.27 5.15 5.30
N TYR A 112 -19.90 4.60 6.34
CA TYR A 112 -20.47 5.38 7.43
C TYR A 112 -19.43 6.09 8.31
N LYS A 113 -18.19 5.62 8.33
CA LYS A 113 -17.08 6.31 9.00
C LYS A 113 -16.79 7.65 8.31
N HIS A 114 -16.91 7.70 6.99
CA HIS A 114 -16.62 8.89 6.18
C HIS A 114 -17.85 9.72 5.85
N CYS A 115 -19.04 9.12 5.87
CA CYS A 115 -20.33 9.79 5.67
C CYS A 115 -21.35 9.31 6.71
N PRO A 116 -21.31 9.82 7.95
CA PRO A 116 -22.23 9.40 9.02
C PRO A 116 -23.70 9.71 8.73
N SER A 117 -23.97 10.74 7.93
CA SER A 117 -25.33 11.16 7.53
C SER A 117 -26.05 10.10 6.71
N ALA A 118 -25.31 9.31 5.91
CA ALA A 118 -25.84 8.25 5.05
C ALA A 118 -26.38 7.01 5.79
N LYS A 119 -26.23 6.93 7.11
CA LYS A 119 -26.74 5.79 7.93
C LYS A 119 -28.25 5.60 7.85
N ARG A 120 -28.97 6.61 7.36
CA ARG A 120 -30.44 6.59 7.24
C ARG A 120 -30.91 5.87 5.98
N ASP A 121 -30.01 5.64 5.00
CA ASP A 121 -30.33 5.04 3.71
C ASP A 121 -29.34 3.90 3.40
N LEU A 122 -29.58 2.77 4.05
CA LEU A 122 -28.76 1.56 3.89
C LEU A 122 -28.84 1.00 2.46
N ASP A 123 -30.01 1.08 1.84
CA ASP A 123 -30.24 0.47 0.53
C ASP A 123 -29.44 1.21 -0.56
N SER A 124 -29.48 2.53 -0.58
CA SER A 124 -28.70 3.34 -1.53
C SER A 124 -27.19 3.23 -1.26
N VAL A 125 -26.76 3.19 0.00
CA VAL A 125 -25.35 2.97 0.36
C VAL A 125 -24.87 1.60 -0.13
N SER A 126 -25.65 0.54 0.07
CA SER A 126 -25.33 -0.80 -0.42
C SER A 126 -25.23 -0.83 -1.95
N ALA A 127 -26.13 -0.15 -2.64
CA ALA A 127 -26.11 -0.04 -4.10
C ALA A 127 -24.90 0.78 -4.61
N ILE A 128 -24.49 1.84 -3.91
CA ILE A 128 -23.26 2.60 -4.22
C ILE A 128 -22.03 1.70 -4.09
N ILE A 129 -21.92 0.92 -3.00
CA ILE A 129 -20.80 0.00 -2.78
C ILE A 129 -20.71 -1.03 -3.91
N GLU A 130 -21.86 -1.55 -4.38
CA GLU A 130 -21.90 -2.46 -5.53
C GLU A 130 -21.49 -1.77 -6.83
N GLU A 131 -22.00 -0.59 -7.10
CA GLU A 131 -21.73 0.17 -8.31
C GLU A 131 -20.23 0.45 -8.50
N VAL A 132 -19.50 0.61 -7.39
CA VAL A 132 -18.03 0.79 -7.41
C VAL A 132 -17.27 -0.52 -7.21
N ASN A 133 -17.90 -1.68 -7.53
CA ASN A 133 -17.32 -3.02 -7.49
C ASN A 133 -16.69 -3.40 -6.14
N CYS A 134 -17.23 -2.91 -5.03
CA CYS A 134 -16.70 -3.15 -3.68
C CYS A 134 -15.24 -2.72 -3.48
N HIS A 135 -14.68 -1.89 -4.37
CA HIS A 135 -13.29 -1.45 -4.27
C HIS A 135 -13.11 -0.46 -3.13
N THR A 136 -12.35 -0.85 -2.11
CA THR A 136 -12.21 -0.13 -0.82
C THR A 136 -11.90 1.36 -0.98
N LEU A 137 -10.95 1.72 -1.86
CA LEU A 137 -10.60 3.13 -2.08
C LEU A 137 -11.75 3.90 -2.72
N THR A 138 -12.41 3.31 -3.71
CA THR A 138 -13.53 3.96 -4.41
C THR A 138 -14.74 4.12 -3.49
N VAL A 139 -15.01 3.13 -2.62
CA VAL A 139 -16.03 3.24 -1.56
C VAL A 139 -15.71 4.40 -0.62
N CYS A 140 -14.46 4.54 -0.19
CA CYS A 140 -14.04 5.65 0.66
C CYS A 140 -14.21 7.01 -0.04
N MET A 141 -13.83 7.09 -1.33
CA MET A 141 -13.99 8.32 -2.12
C MET A 141 -15.46 8.68 -2.33
N ALA A 142 -16.33 7.71 -2.63
CA ALA A 142 -17.77 7.92 -2.76
C ALA A 142 -18.39 8.49 -1.46
N ALA A 143 -18.01 7.89 -0.31
CA ALA A 143 -18.47 8.38 0.99
C ALA A 143 -18.00 9.81 1.28
N LEU A 144 -16.73 10.13 1.00
CA LEU A 144 -16.18 11.48 1.19
C LEU A 144 -16.83 12.50 0.24
N THR A 145 -17.12 12.11 -1.00
CA THR A 145 -17.81 12.96 -1.97
C THR A 145 -19.23 13.27 -1.50
N LEU A 146 -19.96 12.26 -1.03
CA LEU A 146 -21.30 12.42 -0.50
C LEU A 146 -21.33 13.37 0.71
N GLU A 147 -20.42 13.18 1.67
CA GLU A 147 -20.32 14.06 2.84
C GLU A 147 -19.98 15.50 2.46
N ALA A 148 -19.06 15.69 1.49
CA ALA A 148 -18.63 17.02 1.07
C ALA A 148 -19.67 17.75 0.22
N SER A 149 -20.42 17.04 -0.62
CA SER A 149 -21.45 17.64 -1.50
C SER A 149 -22.76 17.93 -0.79
N GLY A 150 -23.07 17.19 0.28
CA GLY A 150 -24.37 17.23 0.95
C GLY A 150 -25.51 16.65 0.09
N MET A 151 -25.18 15.90 -0.96
CA MET A 151 -26.17 15.18 -1.80
C MET A 151 -26.81 14.04 -1.01
N GLU A 152 -28.00 13.63 -1.44
CA GLU A 152 -28.59 12.38 -0.92
C GLU A 152 -27.91 11.16 -1.58
N PRO A 153 -27.81 10.01 -0.88
CA PRO A 153 -27.18 8.80 -1.42
C PRO A 153 -27.76 8.34 -2.76
N GLU A 154 -29.05 8.44 -2.96
CA GLU A 154 -29.74 8.11 -4.21
C GLU A 154 -29.27 8.99 -5.39
N GLU A 155 -29.02 10.27 -5.16
CA GLU A 155 -28.51 11.18 -6.20
C GLU A 155 -27.12 10.80 -6.64
N LEU A 156 -26.21 10.51 -5.69
CA LEU A 156 -24.86 10.04 -5.99
C LEU A 156 -24.88 8.72 -6.77
N LEU A 157 -25.77 7.78 -6.39
CA LEU A 157 -25.92 6.50 -7.09
C LEU A 157 -26.33 6.71 -8.56
N GLN A 158 -27.26 7.64 -8.83
CA GLN A 158 -27.68 7.97 -10.19
C GLN A 158 -26.54 8.60 -11.00
N GLU A 159 -25.73 9.48 -10.39
CA GLU A 159 -24.55 10.06 -11.04
C GLU A 159 -23.51 8.99 -11.39
N LEU A 160 -23.18 8.10 -10.46
CA LEU A 160 -22.22 7.00 -10.68
C LEU A 160 -22.66 6.10 -11.84
N ARG A 161 -23.95 5.74 -11.90
CA ARG A 161 -24.54 4.97 -13.01
C ARG A 161 -24.46 5.70 -14.33
N SER A 162 -24.74 7.01 -14.34
CA SER A 162 -24.70 7.82 -15.54
C SER A 162 -23.28 7.97 -16.12
N CYS A 163 -22.27 7.98 -15.25
CA CYS A 163 -20.86 8.06 -15.63
C CYS A 163 -20.26 6.73 -16.10
N GLY A 164 -20.98 5.62 -15.94
CA GLY A 164 -20.51 4.28 -16.35
C GLY A 164 -19.26 3.77 -15.61
N ILE A 165 -19.03 4.25 -14.38
CA ILE A 165 -17.82 3.93 -13.62
C ILE A 165 -17.73 2.42 -13.36
N GLY A 166 -18.86 1.74 -13.11
CA GLY A 166 -18.90 0.29 -12.93
C GLY A 166 -18.51 -0.52 -14.17
N GLN A 167 -18.72 0.01 -15.37
CA GLN A 167 -18.40 -0.68 -16.64
C GLN A 167 -16.92 -0.55 -17.04
N ASN A 168 -16.24 0.51 -16.61
CA ASN A 168 -14.84 0.76 -16.98
C ASN A 168 -13.81 0.11 -16.05
N MET A 169 -14.22 -0.40 -14.88
CA MET A 169 -13.28 -1.03 -13.94
C MET A 169 -12.91 -2.47 -14.34
N GLU A 170 -13.73 -3.17 -15.11
CA GLU A 170 -13.37 -4.52 -15.64
C GLU A 170 -12.22 -4.48 -16.65
N GLU A 171 -11.97 -3.34 -17.31
CA GLU A 171 -10.87 -3.18 -18.26
C GLU A 171 -9.53 -2.81 -17.61
N ILE A 172 -9.50 -2.45 -16.33
CA ILE A 172 -8.27 -2.00 -15.62
C ILE A 172 -7.54 -3.16 -14.91
N GLU A 173 -8.17 -4.32 -14.73
CA GLU A 173 -7.56 -5.49 -14.08
C GLU A 173 -6.56 -6.27 -14.96
N VAL A 174 -6.22 -5.81 -16.17
CA VAL A 174 -5.40 -6.54 -17.15
C VAL A 174 -4.04 -5.88 -17.42
N PHE A 175 -3.44 -5.20 -16.44
CA PHE A 175 -2.02 -4.78 -16.59
C PHE A 175 -1.20 -5.06 -15.35
#